data_9bf7b50cfc791f20b6b1f4e9a96a3682
#
_entry.id   9bf7b50cfc791f20b6b1f4e9a96a3682
#
_cell.length_a   1.000
_cell.length_b   1.000
_cell.length_c   1.000
_cell.angle_alpha   90.00
_cell.angle_beta   90.00
_cell.angle_gamma   90.00
#
_symmetry.space_group_name_H-M   'P 1'
#
loop_
_entity.id
_entity.type
_entity.pdbx_description
1 polymer ?
#
loop_
_entity_poly.entity_id
_entity_poly.type
_entity_poly.pdbx_seq_one_letter_code
_entity_poly.pdbx_strand_id
1 'polypeptide(L)'
;PRPPPRHHVHELFPAARRLTDERAWRIRLVPEEHYVVMTTTTGRVCTADMTTGERLWEVDVLHRYPHLECDQGWMVFDDGEPDELDVWQSERRGVYRRAGAIRAGHAIRAFRLVGAHVLVATLDDLLLAYDVRSLAQTHLVHLGGTEHEHGNVTYIDMDDDFFYVAGAGQLSLTVIGRASQRVAMTLHDWIAGYPLASFVPELLPQPCGAPRFQLRQMHAIRSPIVLASAYQAFRHEPGIEMRQWDAVHPDASTDTLVALSDSGLLFIRHFKAHLLRGSAAPELVYY
;
A
#
# COMPACT_ATOMS: atom_id res chain seq x y z
N PRO A 1 -16.23 -26.59 26.21
CA PRO A 1 -15.48 -26.05 25.09
C PRO A 1 -16.48 -25.60 24.02
N ARG A 2 -16.49 -24.31 23.68
CA ARG A 2 -17.28 -23.81 22.56
C ARG A 2 -16.66 -24.32 21.26
N PRO A 3 -17.45 -24.79 20.28
CA PRO A 3 -16.91 -25.15 18.98
C PRO A 3 -16.26 -23.92 18.35
N PRO A 4 -15.18 -24.10 17.56
CA PRO A 4 -14.54 -23.00 16.88
C PRO A 4 -15.55 -22.32 15.95
N PRO A 5 -15.43 -20.97 15.75
CA PRO A 5 -16.31 -20.24 14.85
C PRO A 5 -16.23 -20.89 13.45
N ARG A 6 -17.39 -21.18 12.89
CA ARG A 6 -17.46 -21.66 11.51
C ARG A 6 -17.09 -20.50 10.60
N HIS A 7 -15.99 -20.66 9.88
CA HIS A 7 -15.66 -19.73 8.80
C HIS A 7 -16.71 -19.88 7.71
N HIS A 8 -17.53 -18.86 7.51
CA HIS A 8 -18.44 -18.81 6.37
C HIS A 8 -17.65 -18.33 5.16
N VAL A 9 -17.46 -19.23 4.20
CA VAL A 9 -16.96 -18.85 2.88
C VAL A 9 -18.18 -18.41 2.07
N HIS A 10 -18.28 -17.12 1.78
CA HIS A 10 -19.32 -16.59 0.89
C HIS A 10 -18.83 -16.71 -0.55
N GLU A 11 -19.58 -17.39 -1.40
CA GLU A 11 -19.39 -17.28 -2.84
C GLU A 11 -19.98 -15.94 -3.29
N LEU A 12 -19.15 -14.95 -3.59
CA LEU A 12 -19.56 -13.63 -4.05
C LEU A 12 -20.23 -13.65 -5.44
N PHE A 13 -20.13 -14.78 -6.15
CA PHE A 13 -20.77 -15.01 -7.44
C PHE A 13 -21.63 -16.28 -7.38
N PRO A 14 -22.97 -16.16 -7.39
CA PRO A 14 -23.83 -17.33 -7.45
C PRO A 14 -23.53 -18.16 -8.70
N ALA A 15 -23.53 -19.49 -8.54
CA ALA A 15 -23.16 -20.47 -9.55
C ALA A 15 -23.91 -20.31 -10.90
N ALA A 16 -25.10 -19.73 -10.91
CA ALA A 16 -25.91 -19.47 -12.10
C ALA A 16 -25.35 -18.38 -13.05
N ARG A 17 -24.37 -17.60 -12.60
CA ARG A 17 -23.70 -16.55 -13.40
C ARG A 17 -22.18 -16.71 -13.46
N ARG A 18 -21.65 -17.88 -13.20
CA ARG A 18 -20.23 -18.19 -13.47
C ARG A 18 -20.00 -18.08 -14.98
N LEU A 19 -19.70 -16.89 -15.44
CA LEU A 19 -18.92 -16.75 -16.63
C LEU A 19 -17.56 -17.40 -16.31
N THR A 20 -17.19 -18.41 -17.06
CA THR A 20 -16.15 -19.40 -16.77
C THR A 20 -14.75 -18.81 -16.49
N ASP A 21 -14.55 -17.52 -16.70
CA ASP A 21 -13.25 -16.84 -16.58
C ASP A 21 -13.24 -15.59 -15.68
N GLU A 22 -14.34 -15.22 -15.04
CA GLU A 22 -14.40 -14.04 -14.20
C GLU A 22 -13.85 -14.33 -12.80
N ARG A 23 -12.71 -13.71 -12.46
CA ARG A 23 -12.06 -13.81 -11.15
C ARG A 23 -11.92 -12.42 -10.54
N ALA A 24 -12.00 -12.34 -9.22
CA ALA A 24 -11.65 -11.11 -8.52
C ALA A 24 -10.16 -10.80 -8.76
N TRP A 25 -9.87 -9.56 -9.10
CA TRP A 25 -8.52 -9.06 -9.31
C TRP A 25 -8.04 -8.22 -8.14
N ARG A 26 -8.78 -7.19 -7.78
CA ARG A 26 -8.55 -6.34 -6.61
C ARG A 26 -9.76 -6.34 -5.71
N ILE A 27 -9.52 -6.26 -4.41
CA ILE A 27 -10.57 -6.22 -3.39
C ILE A 27 -10.23 -5.12 -2.39
N ARG A 28 -11.22 -4.29 -2.06
CA ARG A 28 -11.19 -3.32 -0.97
C ARG A 28 -12.36 -3.57 -0.05
N LEU A 29 -12.10 -3.59 1.24
CA LEU A 29 -13.14 -3.74 2.26
C LEU A 29 -13.61 -2.38 2.72
N VAL A 30 -14.91 -2.25 2.92
CA VAL A 30 -15.57 -1.09 3.56
C VAL A 30 -16.32 -1.63 4.78
N PRO A 31 -15.57 -1.94 5.86
CA PRO A 31 -16.11 -2.67 7.01
C PRO A 31 -17.17 -1.88 7.77
N GLU A 32 -17.08 -0.55 7.79
CA GLU A 32 -18.03 0.34 8.48
C GLU A 32 -19.43 0.25 7.87
N GLU A 33 -19.50 -0.02 6.57
CA GLU A 33 -20.76 -0.16 5.82
C GLU A 33 -21.06 -1.61 5.43
N HIS A 34 -20.25 -2.58 5.86
CA HIS A 34 -20.41 -4.01 5.64
C HIS A 34 -20.55 -4.42 4.15
N TYR A 35 -19.73 -3.85 3.28
CA TYR A 35 -19.61 -4.29 1.89
C TYR A 35 -18.17 -4.35 1.41
N VAL A 36 -17.96 -5.03 0.31
CA VAL A 36 -16.68 -5.11 -0.40
C VAL A 36 -16.82 -4.49 -1.78
N VAL A 37 -15.77 -3.80 -2.22
CA VAL A 37 -15.60 -3.33 -3.60
C VAL A 37 -14.57 -4.23 -4.26
N MET A 38 -14.82 -4.67 -5.48
CA MET A 38 -13.88 -5.51 -6.21
C MET A 38 -13.85 -5.18 -7.70
N THR A 39 -12.70 -5.40 -8.30
CA THR A 39 -12.55 -5.47 -9.75
C THR A 39 -12.35 -6.91 -10.20
N THR A 40 -12.66 -7.20 -11.45
CA THR A 40 -12.52 -8.52 -12.03
C THR A 40 -11.50 -8.55 -13.15
N THR A 41 -11.01 -9.75 -13.47
CA THR A 41 -10.07 -9.97 -14.57
C THR A 41 -10.66 -9.64 -15.95
N THR A 42 -11.98 -9.53 -16.05
CA THR A 42 -12.71 -9.22 -17.29
C THR A 42 -13.02 -7.73 -17.46
N GLY A 43 -12.67 -6.89 -16.49
CA GLY A 43 -12.93 -5.44 -16.54
C GLY A 43 -14.30 -5.06 -16.00
N ARG A 44 -14.70 -5.61 -14.86
CA ARG A 44 -15.89 -5.19 -14.13
C ARG A 44 -15.52 -4.65 -12.77
N VAL A 45 -16.18 -3.59 -12.34
CA VAL A 45 -16.16 -3.10 -10.96
C VAL A 45 -17.51 -3.41 -10.32
N CYS A 46 -17.52 -4.01 -9.14
CA CYS A 46 -18.77 -4.32 -8.45
C CYS A 46 -18.60 -4.22 -6.93
N THR A 47 -19.73 -4.06 -6.26
CA THR A 47 -19.84 -4.10 -4.81
C THR A 47 -20.74 -5.25 -4.37
N ALA A 48 -20.43 -5.83 -3.22
CA ALA A 48 -21.22 -6.92 -2.66
C ALA A 48 -21.31 -6.79 -1.13
N ASP A 49 -22.46 -7.15 -0.60
CA ASP A 49 -22.70 -7.23 0.84
C ASP A 49 -21.81 -8.30 1.47
N MET A 50 -21.07 -7.96 2.53
CA MET A 50 -20.14 -8.86 3.19
C MET A 50 -20.82 -9.99 3.97
N THR A 51 -22.12 -9.81 4.32
CA THR A 51 -22.87 -10.78 5.11
C THR A 51 -23.62 -11.78 4.22
N THR A 52 -24.26 -11.27 3.15
CA THR A 52 -25.11 -12.08 2.28
C THR A 52 -24.42 -12.50 0.99
N GLY A 53 -23.35 -11.83 0.59
CA GLY A 53 -22.71 -11.98 -0.72
C GLY A 53 -23.53 -11.42 -1.87
N GLU A 54 -24.66 -10.72 -1.58
CA GLU A 54 -25.50 -10.12 -2.60
C GLU A 54 -24.80 -8.96 -3.28
N ARG A 55 -24.90 -8.91 -4.61
CA ARG A 55 -24.38 -7.79 -5.39
C ARG A 55 -25.25 -6.56 -5.20
N LEU A 56 -24.62 -5.45 -4.77
CA LEU A 56 -25.29 -4.18 -4.53
C LEU A 56 -25.28 -3.26 -5.75
N TRP A 57 -24.15 -3.29 -6.51
CA TRP A 57 -23.95 -2.43 -7.68
C TRP A 57 -22.85 -3.02 -8.57
N GLU A 58 -22.88 -2.67 -9.86
CA GLU A 58 -21.83 -3.03 -10.82
C GLU A 58 -21.73 -2.04 -11.98
N VAL A 59 -20.55 -1.95 -12.57
CA VAL A 59 -20.28 -1.25 -13.83
C VAL A 59 -19.21 -2.00 -14.62
N ASP A 60 -19.38 -2.07 -15.94
CA ASP A 60 -18.36 -2.57 -16.83
C ASP A 60 -17.36 -1.45 -17.15
N VAL A 61 -16.07 -1.75 -17.14
CA VAL A 61 -14.99 -0.86 -17.53
C VAL A 61 -14.30 -1.39 -18.79
N LEU A 62 -13.63 -0.51 -19.52
CA LEU A 62 -13.03 -0.87 -20.81
C LEU A 62 -11.77 -1.70 -20.68
N HIS A 63 -11.14 -1.67 -19.50
CA HIS A 63 -9.83 -2.24 -19.24
C HIS A 63 -9.92 -3.58 -18.51
N ARG A 64 -9.08 -4.54 -18.87
CA ARG A 64 -8.87 -5.78 -18.11
C ARG A 64 -7.93 -5.53 -16.93
N TYR A 65 -8.20 -6.18 -15.81
CA TYR A 65 -7.41 -6.07 -14.59
C TYR A 65 -7.35 -4.65 -14.01
N PRO A 66 -8.48 -3.94 -13.86
CA PRO A 66 -8.46 -2.57 -13.36
C PRO A 66 -7.89 -2.52 -11.94
N HIS A 67 -6.95 -1.62 -11.74
CA HIS A 67 -6.49 -1.30 -10.39
C HIS A 67 -7.59 -0.53 -9.66
N LEU A 68 -7.74 -0.74 -8.36
CA LEU A 68 -8.84 -0.19 -7.59
C LEU A 68 -8.34 0.32 -6.24
N GLU A 69 -8.73 1.54 -5.90
CA GLU A 69 -8.66 2.08 -4.55
C GLU A 69 -10.04 2.56 -4.10
N CYS A 70 -10.34 2.39 -2.80
CA CYS A 70 -11.61 2.81 -2.22
C CYS A 70 -11.37 3.24 -0.77
N ASP A 71 -11.81 4.44 -0.42
CA ASP A 71 -11.73 4.98 0.93
C ASP A 71 -12.77 6.09 1.16
N GLN A 72 -13.36 6.15 2.35
CA GLN A 72 -14.28 7.19 2.82
C GLN A 72 -15.36 7.60 1.81
N GLY A 73 -15.98 6.61 1.14
CA GLY A 73 -17.05 6.86 0.17
C GLY A 73 -16.57 7.33 -1.21
N TRP A 74 -15.28 7.36 -1.45
CA TRP A 74 -14.69 7.57 -2.76
C TRP A 74 -14.11 6.29 -3.30
N MET A 75 -14.13 6.15 -4.62
CA MET A 75 -13.54 5.05 -5.35
C MET A 75 -12.82 5.60 -6.57
N VAL A 76 -11.63 5.06 -6.85
CA VAL A 76 -10.81 5.43 -7.99
C VAL A 76 -10.30 4.16 -8.66
N PHE A 77 -10.38 4.11 -9.98
CA PHE A 77 -9.81 3.02 -10.77
C PHE A 77 -9.34 3.50 -12.14
N ASP A 78 -8.43 2.74 -12.76
CA ASP A 78 -8.01 2.95 -14.15
C ASP A 78 -9.03 2.36 -15.12
N ASP A 79 -9.35 3.06 -16.19
CA ASP A 79 -10.31 2.66 -17.22
C ASP A 79 -9.65 2.55 -18.62
N GLY A 80 -8.36 2.20 -18.64
CA GLY A 80 -7.64 1.84 -19.87
C GLY A 80 -6.82 2.95 -20.51
N GLU A 81 -7.13 4.20 -20.28
CA GLU A 81 -6.25 5.30 -20.70
C GLU A 81 -5.06 5.39 -19.74
N PRO A 82 -3.81 5.45 -20.25
CA PRO A 82 -2.63 5.29 -19.41
C PRO A 82 -2.40 6.44 -18.44
N ASP A 83 -3.02 7.59 -18.65
CA ASP A 83 -2.87 8.81 -17.85
C ASP A 83 -4.17 9.27 -17.16
N GLU A 84 -5.23 8.45 -17.22
CA GLU A 84 -6.54 8.82 -16.68
C GLU A 84 -6.97 7.86 -15.56
N LEU A 85 -7.60 8.41 -14.52
CA LEU A 85 -8.25 7.69 -13.44
C LEU A 85 -9.70 8.13 -13.33
N ASP A 86 -10.63 7.20 -13.36
CA ASP A 86 -12.04 7.44 -13.08
C ASP A 86 -12.26 7.62 -11.58
N VAL A 87 -13.01 8.67 -11.22
CA VAL A 87 -13.35 9.01 -9.85
C VAL A 87 -14.85 8.84 -9.65
N TRP A 88 -15.21 8.06 -8.64
CA TRP A 88 -16.56 7.72 -8.28
C TRP A 88 -16.85 8.07 -6.84
N GLN A 89 -18.06 8.50 -6.55
CA GLN A 89 -18.55 8.87 -5.22
C GLN A 89 -19.72 7.98 -4.80
N SER A 90 -19.71 7.52 -3.58
CA SER A 90 -20.83 6.79 -2.98
C SER A 90 -22.06 7.69 -2.91
N GLU A 91 -23.19 7.23 -3.45
CA GLU A 91 -24.51 7.87 -3.31
C GLU A 91 -25.30 7.27 -2.15
N ARG A 92 -25.13 6.00 -1.93
CA ARG A 92 -25.68 5.22 -0.83
C ARG A 92 -24.86 3.95 -0.66
N ARG A 93 -25.08 3.22 0.42
CA ARG A 93 -24.38 1.99 0.73
C ARG A 93 -24.14 1.11 -0.50
N GLY A 94 -22.88 0.94 -0.85
CA GLY A 94 -22.44 0.08 -1.95
C GLY A 94 -22.86 0.51 -3.35
N VAL A 95 -23.42 1.72 -3.54
CA VAL A 95 -23.82 2.24 -4.85
C VAL A 95 -23.03 3.51 -5.15
N TYR A 96 -22.38 3.54 -6.30
CA TYR A 96 -21.50 4.61 -6.69
C TYR A 96 -21.99 5.34 -7.94
N ARG A 97 -21.68 6.63 -8.02
CA ARG A 97 -21.89 7.50 -9.17
C ARG A 97 -20.56 8.06 -9.62
N ARG A 98 -20.34 8.11 -10.94
CA ARG A 98 -19.17 8.75 -11.52
C ARG A 98 -19.18 10.24 -11.18
N ALA A 99 -18.11 10.70 -10.53
CA ALA A 99 -17.90 12.10 -10.15
C ALA A 99 -17.09 12.86 -11.22
N GLY A 100 -16.18 12.16 -11.90
CA GLY A 100 -15.34 12.73 -12.95
C GLY A 100 -14.14 11.86 -13.25
N ALA A 101 -13.09 12.48 -13.80
CA ALA A 101 -11.82 11.83 -14.08
C ALA A 101 -10.65 12.74 -13.73
N ILE A 102 -9.57 12.15 -13.25
CA ILE A 102 -8.27 12.79 -13.05
C ILE A 102 -7.41 12.45 -14.27
N ARG A 103 -6.88 13.49 -14.93
CA ARG A 103 -5.90 13.33 -16.01
C ARG A 103 -4.53 13.78 -15.54
N ALA A 104 -3.64 12.83 -15.39
CA ALA A 104 -2.29 13.09 -14.92
C ALA A 104 -1.40 13.74 -15.99
N GLY A 105 -1.74 13.59 -17.28
CA GLY A 105 -0.92 14.03 -18.42
C GLY A 105 0.36 13.23 -18.61
N HIS A 106 0.56 12.19 -17.80
CA HIS A 106 1.71 11.28 -17.77
C HIS A 106 1.23 9.88 -17.49
N ALA A 107 1.84 8.88 -18.12
CA ALA A 107 1.45 7.49 -17.89
C ALA A 107 1.58 7.11 -16.41
N ILE A 108 0.47 6.63 -15.86
CA ILE A 108 0.34 6.27 -14.44
C ILE A 108 0.97 4.90 -14.21
N ARG A 109 1.82 4.81 -13.21
CA ARG A 109 2.43 3.56 -12.77
C ARG A 109 1.73 2.96 -11.55
N ALA A 110 1.41 3.79 -10.58
CA ALA A 110 0.74 3.41 -9.36
C ALA A 110 -0.13 4.57 -8.86
N PHE A 111 -1.20 4.24 -8.17
CA PHE A 111 -1.99 5.24 -7.46
C PHE A 111 -2.52 4.69 -6.14
N ARG A 112 -2.83 5.61 -5.23
CA ARG A 112 -3.36 5.33 -3.90
C ARG A 112 -4.39 6.38 -3.53
N LEU A 113 -5.52 5.95 -2.98
CA LEU A 113 -6.55 6.83 -2.42
C LEU A 113 -6.50 6.77 -0.90
N VAL A 114 -6.42 7.93 -0.26
CA VAL A 114 -6.53 8.09 1.20
C VAL A 114 -7.45 9.27 1.50
N GLY A 115 -8.57 9.01 2.14
CA GLY A 115 -9.61 10.00 2.34
C GLY A 115 -10.14 10.55 1.01
N ALA A 116 -10.00 11.85 0.83
CA ALA A 116 -10.38 12.54 -0.39
C ALA A 116 -9.18 12.90 -1.29
N HIS A 117 -8.03 12.27 -1.09
CA HIS A 117 -6.82 12.55 -1.87
C HIS A 117 -6.36 11.33 -2.64
N VAL A 118 -6.01 11.53 -3.90
CA VAL A 118 -5.35 10.52 -4.74
C VAL A 118 -3.90 10.91 -4.92
N LEU A 119 -3.00 10.00 -4.57
CA LEU A 119 -1.59 10.06 -4.89
C LEU A 119 -1.34 9.23 -6.14
N VAL A 120 -0.58 9.75 -7.08
CA VAL A 120 -0.25 9.11 -8.35
C VAL A 120 1.26 9.15 -8.55
N ALA A 121 1.88 8.01 -8.83
CA ALA A 121 3.24 7.94 -9.34
C ALA A 121 3.18 7.67 -10.86
N THR A 122 3.99 8.39 -11.63
CA THR A 122 4.05 8.26 -13.09
C THR A 122 5.28 7.49 -13.55
N LEU A 123 5.31 7.10 -14.81
CA LEU A 123 6.48 6.49 -15.43
C LEU A 123 7.64 7.49 -15.64
N ASP A 124 7.34 8.79 -15.60
CA ASP A 124 8.32 9.87 -15.77
C ASP A 124 8.84 10.42 -14.42
N ASP A 125 8.82 9.58 -13.38
CA ASP A 125 9.32 9.90 -12.03
C ASP A 125 8.67 11.13 -11.38
N LEU A 126 7.38 11.36 -11.67
CA LEU A 126 6.58 12.36 -10.99
C LEU A 126 5.70 11.72 -9.92
N LEU A 127 5.55 12.43 -8.82
CA LEU A 127 4.56 12.13 -7.80
C LEU A 127 3.56 13.28 -7.76
N LEU A 128 2.32 12.97 -8.09
CA LEU A 128 1.22 13.94 -8.21
C LEU A 128 0.18 13.64 -7.14
N ALA A 129 -0.36 14.66 -6.50
CA ALA A 129 -1.52 14.47 -5.61
C ALA A 129 -2.70 15.31 -6.08
N TYR A 130 -3.90 14.74 -5.96
CA TYR A 130 -5.16 15.36 -6.37
C TYR A 130 -6.17 15.32 -5.24
N ASP A 131 -7.04 16.33 -5.17
CA ASP A 131 -8.26 16.28 -4.36
C ASP A 131 -9.40 15.72 -5.24
N VAL A 132 -10.03 14.60 -4.85
CA VAL A 132 -11.08 13.94 -5.64
C VAL A 132 -12.38 14.72 -5.70
N ARG A 133 -12.60 15.68 -4.79
CA ARG A 133 -13.81 16.51 -4.77
C ARG A 133 -13.79 17.58 -5.86
N SER A 134 -12.61 18.16 -6.06
CA SER A 134 -12.39 19.23 -7.06
C SER A 134 -11.73 18.71 -8.34
N LEU A 135 -11.18 17.49 -8.32
CA LEU A 135 -10.34 16.90 -9.36
C LEU A 135 -9.07 17.72 -9.63
N ALA A 136 -8.73 18.65 -8.74
CA ALA A 136 -7.60 19.54 -8.92
C ALA A 136 -6.31 18.92 -8.38
N GLN A 137 -5.22 19.12 -9.10
CA GLN A 137 -3.88 18.78 -8.63
C GLN A 137 -3.50 19.69 -7.45
N THR A 138 -3.07 19.09 -6.36
CA THR A 138 -2.67 19.79 -5.13
C THR A 138 -1.16 19.82 -4.92
N HIS A 139 -0.46 18.77 -5.38
CA HIS A 139 1.00 18.67 -5.23
C HIS A 139 1.62 18.09 -6.50
N LEU A 140 2.87 18.49 -6.75
CA LEU A 140 3.75 17.90 -7.75
C LEU A 140 5.15 17.80 -7.16
N VAL A 141 5.71 16.61 -7.12
CA VAL A 141 7.07 16.34 -6.66
C VAL A 141 7.80 15.57 -7.75
N HIS A 142 9.00 16.00 -8.10
CA HIS A 142 9.90 15.25 -8.95
C HIS A 142 10.65 14.25 -8.08
N LEU A 143 10.47 12.96 -8.35
CA LEU A 143 11.21 11.88 -7.66
C LEU A 143 12.64 11.78 -8.15
N GLY A 144 12.93 12.48 -9.26
CA GLY A 144 14.09 12.32 -10.06
C GLY A 144 15.37 12.88 -9.56
N GLY A 145 16.39 12.47 -10.21
CA GLY A 145 17.74 13.01 -10.31
C GLY A 145 18.83 11.99 -10.13
N THR A 146 18.60 10.92 -9.46
CA THR A 146 19.61 9.85 -9.39
C THR A 146 18.97 8.59 -9.96
N GLU A 147 19.33 8.27 -11.21
CA GLU A 147 18.89 7.08 -11.95
C GLU A 147 19.08 5.76 -11.17
N HIS A 148 19.59 5.84 -9.97
CA HIS A 148 19.97 4.69 -9.16
C HIS A 148 19.30 4.60 -7.78
N GLU A 149 18.66 5.66 -7.27
CA GLU A 149 18.15 5.64 -5.89
C GLU A 149 16.71 5.17 -5.76
N HIS A 150 15.83 5.46 -6.70
CA HIS A 150 14.43 5.06 -6.57
C HIS A 150 14.05 3.85 -7.41
N GLY A 151 14.80 3.55 -8.48
CA GLY A 151 14.37 2.52 -9.41
C GLY A 151 12.92 2.77 -9.87
N ASN A 152 12.30 1.79 -10.46
CA ASN A 152 10.87 1.87 -10.77
C ASN A 152 10.06 1.87 -9.47
N VAL A 153 9.20 2.88 -9.27
CA VAL A 153 8.25 2.92 -8.15
C VAL A 153 7.38 1.65 -8.16
N THR A 154 7.36 0.93 -7.05
CA THR A 154 6.58 -0.31 -6.88
C THR A 154 5.32 -0.09 -6.07
N TYR A 155 5.38 0.79 -5.10
CA TYR A 155 4.26 1.10 -4.21
C TYR A 155 4.33 2.54 -3.71
N ILE A 156 3.18 3.14 -3.48
CA ILE A 156 3.04 4.45 -2.87
C ILE A 156 1.95 4.43 -1.82
N ASP A 157 2.12 5.26 -0.79
CA ASP A 157 1.07 5.55 0.19
C ASP A 157 1.21 6.98 0.69
N MET A 158 0.25 7.46 1.47
CA MET A 158 0.29 8.79 2.06
C MET A 158 -0.50 8.86 3.36
N ASP A 159 -0.19 9.88 4.13
CA ASP A 159 -1.02 10.36 5.23
C ASP A 159 -1.09 11.90 5.21
N ASP A 160 -1.47 12.51 6.32
CA ASP A 160 -1.63 13.97 6.40
C ASP A 160 -0.30 14.72 6.27
N ASP A 161 0.81 14.13 6.70
CA ASP A 161 2.12 14.77 6.79
C ASP A 161 3.07 14.38 5.66
N PHE A 162 2.96 13.14 5.14
CA PHE A 162 3.96 12.56 4.27
C PHE A 162 3.38 11.80 3.07
N PHE A 163 4.19 11.74 2.01
CA PHE A 163 4.11 10.75 0.94
C PHE A 163 5.18 9.69 1.15
N TYR A 164 4.83 8.44 0.91
CA TYR A 164 5.70 7.27 1.03
C TYR A 164 5.88 6.66 -0.35
N VAL A 165 7.13 6.50 -0.77
CA VAL A 165 7.47 5.97 -2.10
C VAL A 165 8.41 4.79 -1.93
N ALA A 166 7.95 3.62 -2.34
CA ALA A 166 8.76 2.42 -2.41
C ALA A 166 9.19 2.16 -3.84
N GLY A 167 10.47 1.87 -4.05
CA GLY A 167 11.05 1.63 -5.37
C GLY A 167 11.49 0.18 -5.57
N ALA A 168 11.57 -0.22 -6.85
CA ALA A 168 12.20 -1.46 -7.25
C ALA A 168 13.71 -1.30 -7.17
N GLY A 169 14.32 -2.07 -6.32
CA GLY A 169 15.76 -2.11 -6.16
C GLY A 169 16.20 -1.64 -4.79
N GLN A 170 17.05 -2.46 -4.19
CA GLN A 170 17.76 -2.22 -2.95
C GLN A 170 16.87 -1.81 -1.75
N LEU A 171 15.60 -2.27 -1.69
CA LEU A 171 14.67 -1.92 -0.62
C LEU A 171 14.54 -0.39 -0.45
N SER A 172 14.46 0.35 -1.55
CA SER A 172 14.38 1.80 -1.49
C SER A 172 13.01 2.22 -0.94
N LEU A 173 13.04 3.02 0.10
CA LEU A 173 11.86 3.66 0.69
C LEU A 173 12.22 5.11 1.00
N THR A 174 11.46 6.02 0.39
CA THR A 174 11.61 7.45 0.56
C THR A 174 10.36 8.03 1.18
N VAL A 175 10.54 8.88 2.18
CA VAL A 175 9.48 9.65 2.84
C VAL A 175 9.63 11.12 2.45
N ILE A 176 8.58 11.72 1.92
CA ILE A 176 8.57 13.08 1.41
C ILE A 176 7.55 13.88 2.21
N GLY A 177 7.96 15.00 2.77
CA GLY A 177 7.05 15.91 3.48
C GLY A 177 6.03 16.55 2.52
N ARG A 178 4.73 16.40 2.80
CA ARG A 178 3.68 16.96 1.93
C ARG A 178 3.77 18.49 1.85
N ALA A 179 3.87 19.17 2.98
CA ALA A 179 3.95 20.62 3.01
C ALA A 179 5.26 21.17 2.42
N SER A 180 6.38 20.49 2.66
CA SER A 180 7.70 20.94 2.18
C SER A 180 8.00 20.51 0.74
N GLN A 181 7.36 19.45 0.26
CA GLN A 181 7.66 18.76 -1.00
C GLN A 181 9.13 18.31 -1.11
N ARG A 182 9.76 18.07 0.03
CA ARG A 182 11.17 17.66 0.13
C ARG A 182 11.28 16.29 0.77
N VAL A 183 12.32 15.57 0.40
CA VAL A 183 12.69 14.32 1.06
C VAL A 183 12.95 14.60 2.53
N ALA A 184 12.18 13.96 3.40
CA ALA A 184 12.33 14.01 4.84
C ALA A 184 13.23 12.87 5.34
N MET A 185 13.19 11.72 4.66
CA MET A 185 13.96 10.54 5.01
C MET A 185 14.11 9.61 3.81
N THR A 186 15.28 9.00 3.66
CA THR A 186 15.45 7.74 2.93
C THR A 186 15.76 6.62 3.91
N LEU A 187 15.26 5.42 3.67
CA LEU A 187 15.56 4.30 4.56
C LEU A 187 17.06 3.99 4.58
N HIS A 188 17.74 4.19 3.44
CA HIS A 188 19.19 4.01 3.34
C HIS A 188 19.96 4.93 4.28
N ASP A 189 19.75 6.23 4.19
CA ASP A 189 20.44 7.22 5.00
C ASP A 189 20.16 7.03 6.48
N TRP A 190 18.93 6.65 6.77
CA TRP A 190 18.50 6.43 8.13
C TRP A 190 19.16 5.21 8.78
N ILE A 191 19.24 4.08 8.05
CA ILE A 191 19.97 2.90 8.51
C ILE A 191 21.46 3.20 8.65
N ALA A 192 22.05 3.95 7.72
CA ALA A 192 23.46 4.31 7.74
C ALA A 192 23.84 5.24 8.91
N GLY A 193 22.91 6.09 9.35
CA GLY A 193 23.09 7.03 10.47
C GLY A 193 22.97 6.39 11.86
N TYR A 194 22.54 5.14 11.97
CA TYR A 194 22.39 4.48 13.27
C TYR A 194 23.76 4.04 13.83
N PRO A 195 24.07 4.41 15.09
CA PRO A 195 25.27 3.92 15.74
C PRO A 195 25.21 2.41 15.94
N LEU A 196 26.34 1.74 15.72
CA LEU A 196 26.54 0.30 15.90
C LEU A 196 26.42 -0.11 17.40
N ALA A 197 25.21 -0.08 17.95
CA ALA A 197 24.95 -0.55 19.30
C ALA A 197 24.64 -2.05 19.32
N SER A 198 25.13 -2.74 20.34
CA SER A 198 25.15 -4.19 20.51
C SER A 198 23.81 -4.89 20.21
N PHE A 199 23.90 -5.91 19.41
CA PHE A 199 22.83 -6.79 18.96
C PHE A 199 22.46 -7.83 20.02
N VAL A 200 21.19 -7.94 20.36
CA VAL A 200 20.64 -9.08 21.09
C VAL A 200 19.41 -9.57 20.33
N PRO A 201 19.42 -10.78 19.74
CA PRO A 201 18.23 -11.36 19.16
C PRO A 201 17.24 -11.70 20.26
N GLU A 202 16.08 -11.06 20.26
CA GLU A 202 15.00 -11.37 21.17
C GLU A 202 14.03 -12.35 20.47
N LEU A 203 13.90 -13.55 21.03
CA LEU A 203 12.87 -14.49 20.63
C LEU A 203 11.53 -13.98 21.16
N LEU A 204 10.61 -13.64 20.27
CA LEU A 204 9.24 -13.35 20.69
C LEU A 204 8.58 -14.64 21.21
N PRO A 205 7.92 -14.58 22.40
CA PRO A 205 7.15 -15.72 22.88
C PRO A 205 6.03 -16.02 21.88
N GLN A 206 5.90 -17.30 21.52
CA GLN A 206 4.80 -17.75 20.65
C GLN A 206 3.46 -17.47 21.34
N PRO A 207 2.49 -16.82 20.68
CA PRO A 207 1.16 -16.65 21.23
C PRO A 207 0.51 -18.04 21.37
N CYS A 208 0.17 -18.40 22.60
CA CYS A 208 -0.59 -19.62 22.88
C CYS A 208 -1.93 -19.57 22.15
N GLY A 209 -2.17 -20.47 21.21
CA GLY A 209 -3.46 -20.63 20.55
C GLY A 209 -3.55 -20.14 19.10
N ALA A 210 -2.45 -19.87 18.43
CA ALA A 210 -2.46 -19.53 17.02
C ALA A 210 -3.06 -20.67 16.16
N PRO A 211 -4.01 -20.37 15.23
CA PRO A 211 -4.51 -21.35 14.28
C PRO A 211 -3.35 -21.83 13.41
N ARG A 212 -3.45 -23.06 12.92
CA ARG A 212 -2.48 -23.90 12.22
C ARG A 212 -1.79 -23.35 10.96
N PHE A 213 -1.57 -22.05 10.85
CA PHE A 213 -0.52 -21.54 9.99
C PHE A 213 0.78 -21.69 10.78
N GLN A 214 1.58 -22.68 10.39
CA GLN A 214 2.98 -22.71 10.79
C GLN A 214 3.67 -21.50 10.13
N LEU A 215 3.54 -20.33 10.77
CA LEU A 215 4.53 -19.29 10.61
C LEU A 215 5.84 -19.95 11.03
N ARG A 216 6.71 -20.21 10.06
CA ARG A 216 8.10 -20.58 10.34
C ARG A 216 8.58 -19.55 11.35
N GLN A 217 9.28 -20.00 12.39
CA GLN A 217 9.76 -19.17 13.50
C GLN A 217 10.24 -17.83 12.96
N MET A 218 9.44 -16.79 13.19
CA MET A 218 9.83 -15.44 12.84
C MET A 218 10.72 -14.95 13.98
N HIS A 219 11.98 -14.73 13.67
CA HIS A 219 12.90 -14.10 14.61
C HIS A 219 12.79 -12.60 14.45
N ALA A 220 12.31 -11.91 15.47
CA ALA A 220 12.37 -10.45 15.49
C ALA A 220 13.82 -10.00 15.62
N ILE A 221 14.29 -9.27 14.62
CA ILE A 221 15.62 -8.69 14.63
C ILE A 221 15.47 -7.23 15.04
N ARG A 222 15.67 -6.93 16.31
CA ARG A 222 15.69 -5.56 16.84
C ARG A 222 17.10 -4.99 16.71
N SER A 223 17.55 -4.73 15.49
CA SER A 223 18.83 -4.02 15.33
C SER A 223 18.94 -3.40 13.94
N PRO A 224 19.17 -2.08 13.88
CA PRO A 224 19.52 -1.40 12.64
C PRO A 224 20.75 -2.00 11.94
N ILE A 225 21.66 -2.60 12.70
CA ILE A 225 22.89 -3.23 12.18
C ILE A 225 22.58 -4.44 11.30
N VAL A 226 21.60 -5.26 11.68
CA VAL A 226 21.25 -6.44 10.89
C VAL A 226 20.56 -6.02 9.62
N LEU A 227 19.72 -4.98 9.67
CA LEU A 227 19.16 -4.35 8.48
C LEU A 227 20.28 -3.78 7.59
N ALA A 228 21.25 -3.07 8.15
CA ALA A 228 22.39 -2.54 7.40
C ALA A 228 23.29 -3.65 6.88
N SER A 229 23.55 -4.71 7.66
CA SER A 229 24.34 -5.88 7.23
C SER A 229 23.60 -6.71 6.20
N ALA A 230 22.31 -6.94 6.37
CA ALA A 230 21.45 -7.58 5.38
C ALA A 230 21.42 -6.74 4.09
N TYR A 231 21.21 -5.43 4.21
CA TYR A 231 21.23 -4.49 3.09
C TYR A 231 22.58 -4.48 2.36
N GLN A 232 23.70 -4.52 3.08
CA GLN A 232 25.05 -4.63 2.48
C GLN A 232 25.32 -6.01 1.88
N ALA A 233 24.90 -7.09 2.53
CA ALA A 233 25.03 -8.44 1.98
C ALA A 233 24.24 -8.59 0.68
N PHE A 234 23.04 -8.02 0.60
CA PHE A 234 22.23 -8.03 -0.62
C PHE A 234 22.84 -7.22 -1.78
N ARG A 235 23.64 -6.20 -1.48
CA ARG A 235 24.35 -5.42 -2.51
C ARG A 235 25.47 -6.18 -3.21
N HIS A 236 26.04 -7.19 -2.59
CA HIS A 236 27.29 -7.82 -3.01
C HIS A 236 27.17 -9.28 -3.43
N GLU A 237 26.01 -9.92 -3.31
CA GLU A 237 25.82 -11.29 -3.79
C GLU A 237 25.35 -11.30 -5.25
N PRO A 238 26.22 -11.73 -6.21
CA PRO A 238 25.83 -11.85 -7.60
C PRO A 238 24.81 -13.00 -7.74
N GLY A 239 23.62 -12.68 -8.24
CA GLY A 239 22.53 -13.64 -8.50
C GLY A 239 21.36 -13.58 -7.54
N ILE A 240 21.35 -12.72 -6.53
CA ILE A 240 20.14 -12.41 -5.77
C ILE A 240 19.36 -11.34 -6.53
N GLU A 241 18.16 -11.68 -7.00
CA GLU A 241 17.21 -10.71 -7.55
C GLU A 241 17.01 -9.58 -6.54
N MET A 242 17.06 -8.35 -7.04
CA MET A 242 16.93 -7.15 -6.22
C MET A 242 15.57 -7.19 -5.51
N ARG A 243 15.59 -7.28 -4.20
CA ARG A 243 14.38 -7.27 -3.37
C ARG A 243 13.77 -5.88 -3.38
N GLN A 244 12.45 -5.85 -3.44
CA GLN A 244 11.67 -4.63 -3.46
C GLN A 244 10.69 -4.62 -2.29
N TRP A 245 10.18 -3.46 -1.95
CA TRP A 245 9.02 -3.36 -1.10
C TRP A 245 7.75 -3.60 -1.93
N ASP A 246 6.95 -4.58 -1.53
CA ASP A 246 5.69 -4.90 -2.19
C ASP A 246 4.54 -4.04 -1.67
N ALA A 247 4.66 -3.55 -0.45
CA ALA A 247 3.71 -2.63 0.16
C ALA A 247 4.36 -1.80 1.26
N VAL A 248 3.87 -0.57 1.42
CA VAL A 248 4.26 0.33 2.51
C VAL A 248 3.00 1.00 3.04
N HIS A 249 2.75 0.91 4.34
CA HIS A 249 1.55 1.46 4.97
C HIS A 249 1.89 2.24 6.24
N PRO A 250 1.55 3.54 6.30
CA PRO A 250 1.61 4.30 7.54
C PRO A 250 0.39 3.98 8.42
N ASP A 251 0.62 3.75 9.69
CA ASP A 251 -0.42 3.71 10.71
C ASP A 251 -0.27 4.92 11.65
N ALA A 252 -1.09 5.93 11.41
CA ALA A 252 -1.07 7.16 12.18
C ALA A 252 -1.47 6.94 13.65
N SER A 253 -2.27 5.93 13.94
CA SER A 253 -2.78 5.64 15.28
C SER A 253 -1.69 5.13 16.22
N THR A 254 -0.73 4.40 15.70
CA THR A 254 0.40 3.83 16.43
C THR A 254 1.73 4.50 16.12
N ASP A 255 1.74 5.54 15.30
CA ASP A 255 2.98 6.19 14.81
C ASP A 255 3.96 5.15 14.25
N THR A 256 3.45 4.25 13.42
CA THR A 256 4.21 3.12 12.87
C THR A 256 4.14 3.13 11.35
N LEU A 257 5.29 2.96 10.69
CA LEU A 257 5.36 2.67 9.27
C LEU A 257 5.65 1.18 9.09
N VAL A 258 4.85 0.50 8.29
CA VAL A 258 5.00 -0.92 7.99
C VAL A 258 5.41 -1.08 6.54
N ALA A 259 6.48 -1.82 6.27
CA ALA A 259 6.88 -2.16 4.92
C ALA A 259 7.02 -3.67 4.76
N LEU A 260 6.41 -4.20 3.71
CA LEU A 260 6.42 -5.62 3.35
C LEU A 260 7.29 -5.85 2.13
N SER A 261 8.14 -6.87 2.19
CA SER A 261 8.88 -7.41 1.05
C SER A 261 8.67 -8.93 0.94
N ASP A 262 9.15 -9.53 -0.13
CA ASP A 262 9.19 -10.99 -0.32
C ASP A 262 9.97 -11.72 0.79
N SER A 263 10.85 -11.01 1.48
CA SER A 263 11.77 -11.55 2.49
C SER A 263 11.35 -11.28 3.92
N GLY A 264 10.41 -10.36 4.17
CA GLY A 264 10.02 -10.05 5.54
C GLY A 264 9.20 -8.78 5.68
N LEU A 265 8.97 -8.42 6.93
CA LEU A 265 8.13 -7.33 7.35
C LEU A 265 8.92 -6.39 8.26
N LEU A 266 9.03 -5.12 7.85
CA LEU A 266 9.69 -4.08 8.62
C LEU A 266 8.66 -3.19 9.30
N PHE A 267 8.83 -2.96 10.60
CA PHE A 267 8.10 -1.97 11.37
C PHE A 267 9.05 -0.86 11.80
N ILE A 268 8.65 0.37 11.56
CA ILE A 268 9.35 1.57 12.02
C ILE A 268 8.40 2.31 12.97
N ARG A 269 8.62 2.17 14.26
CA ARG A 269 7.79 2.79 15.30
C ARG A 269 8.30 4.17 15.67
N HIS A 270 7.40 5.06 16.05
CA HIS A 270 7.71 6.44 16.46
C HIS A 270 8.39 7.27 15.35
N PHE A 271 8.14 6.91 14.07
CA PHE A 271 8.84 7.52 12.95
C PHE A 271 8.40 8.98 12.72
N LYS A 272 7.12 9.30 12.86
CA LYS A 272 6.62 10.68 12.75
C LYS A 272 7.10 11.56 13.90
N ALA A 273 7.06 11.04 15.12
CA ALA A 273 7.57 11.74 16.27
C ALA A 273 9.05 12.09 16.11
N HIS A 274 9.82 11.21 15.50
CA HIS A 274 11.21 11.47 15.14
C HIS A 274 11.36 12.54 14.03
N LEU A 275 10.65 12.36 12.92
CA LEU A 275 10.77 13.25 11.74
C LEU A 275 10.24 14.66 12.00
N LEU A 276 9.13 14.79 12.74
CA LEU A 276 8.48 16.07 12.96
C LEU A 276 8.98 16.82 14.20
N ARG A 277 9.46 16.11 15.23
CA ARG A 277 9.76 16.70 16.54
C ARG A 277 11.20 16.53 16.96
N GLY A 278 12.02 15.75 16.23
CA GLY A 278 13.37 15.38 16.67
C GLY A 278 13.41 14.62 17.99
N SER A 279 12.27 14.04 18.40
CA SER A 279 12.16 13.25 19.62
C SER A 279 12.83 11.87 19.42
N ALA A 280 12.84 11.04 20.47
CA ALA A 280 13.54 9.77 20.56
C ALA A 280 13.74 9.01 19.24
N ALA A 281 14.90 8.38 19.07
CA ALA A 281 15.22 7.56 17.91
C ALA A 281 14.08 6.54 17.64
N PRO A 282 13.66 6.37 16.38
CA PRO A 282 12.61 5.42 16.07
C PRO A 282 13.08 3.98 16.30
N GLU A 283 12.15 3.11 16.64
CA GLU A 283 12.41 1.68 16.84
C GLU A 283 12.18 0.92 15.53
N LEU A 284 13.20 0.18 15.10
CA LEU A 284 13.15 -0.70 13.93
C LEU A 284 12.96 -2.14 14.38
N VAL A 285 11.96 -2.81 13.85
CA VAL A 285 11.71 -4.23 14.09
C VAL A 285 11.48 -4.91 12.75
N TYR A 286 12.30 -5.93 12.44
CA TYR A 286 12.18 -6.71 11.21
C TYR A 286 11.84 -8.17 11.56
N TYR A 287 10.89 -8.77 10.83
CA TYR A 287 10.42 -10.15 11.00
C TYR A 287 10.70 -10.99 9.77
#